data_b1c38c57819079f9b6695adf3736c333
#
_entry.id   b1c38c57819079f9b6695adf3736c333
#
_cell.length_a   1.000
_cell.length_b   1.000
_cell.length_c   1.000
_cell.angle_alpha   90.00
_cell.angle_beta   90.00
_cell.angle_gamma   90.00
#
_symmetry.space_group_name_H-M   'P 1'
#
loop_
_entity.id
_entity.type
_entity.pdbx_description
1 polymer ?
#
loop_
_entity_poly.entity_id
_entity_poly.type
_entity_poly.pdbx_seq_one_letter_code
_entity_poly.pdbx_strand_id
1 'polypeptide(L)'
;PPGPLSRDIGAQPIGPGEPRLYALPMFVEFGHFALSLALMIAAVQAVVPLIGAHKGWRGWMAVAAPAATAQFICIALSFAALTWAFVTSDFSLRIVVENSHTLKPMLYKVSGVWGNHEGSMLLWVLILSGFGATAAWFGGALPERLKARVLSVQAMIGVAFLAFILFTSNPFVRLAEPPFDGQDLNPLLQDPGLAFHPPFLYLGYVGLSMAFSFAVAALIEGRV
;
A
#
# COMPACT_ATOMS: atom_id res chain seq x y z
N PRO A 1 21.37 -29.35 -57.08
CA PRO A 1 21.45 -28.70 -55.76
C PRO A 1 20.25 -27.78 -55.62
N PRO A 2 19.39 -28.00 -54.62
CA PRO A 2 18.28 -27.13 -54.34
C PRO A 2 18.78 -25.90 -53.57
N GLY A 3 18.35 -24.71 -54.01
CA GLY A 3 18.65 -23.44 -53.36
C GLY A 3 17.91 -23.24 -52.03
N PRO A 4 18.41 -22.34 -51.18
CA PRO A 4 17.83 -22.08 -49.87
C PRO A 4 16.53 -21.31 -50.00
N LEU A 5 15.45 -21.88 -49.44
CA LEU A 5 14.20 -21.18 -49.15
C LEU A 5 14.43 -20.23 -47.98
N SER A 6 14.77 -18.96 -48.28
CA SER A 6 14.64 -17.89 -47.32
C SER A 6 13.16 -17.58 -47.14
N ARG A 7 12.57 -18.08 -46.06
CA ARG A 7 11.31 -17.55 -45.55
C ARG A 7 11.62 -16.23 -44.84
N ASP A 8 11.53 -15.15 -45.58
CA ASP A 8 11.32 -13.83 -44.98
C ASP A 8 9.99 -13.89 -44.21
N ILE A 9 10.08 -14.13 -42.94
CA ILE A 9 9.00 -13.80 -41.99
C ILE A 9 9.01 -12.29 -41.90
N GLY A 10 8.23 -11.66 -42.80
CA GLY A 10 8.01 -10.24 -42.79
C GLY A 10 7.56 -9.76 -41.43
N ALA A 11 8.48 -9.23 -40.65
CA ALA A 11 8.16 -8.37 -39.53
C ALA A 11 7.44 -7.16 -40.12
N GLN A 12 6.12 -7.15 -40.08
CA GLN A 12 5.31 -5.98 -40.36
C GLN A 12 5.82 -4.86 -39.44
N PRO A 13 6.23 -3.71 -39.98
CA PRO A 13 6.51 -2.55 -39.17
C PRO A 13 5.19 -2.16 -38.49
N ILE A 14 5.14 -2.30 -37.17
CA ILE A 14 4.04 -1.79 -36.35
C ILE A 14 4.00 -0.28 -36.60
N GLY A 15 2.92 0.18 -37.24
CA GLY A 15 2.73 1.58 -37.57
C GLY A 15 2.80 2.48 -36.32
N PRO A 16 3.15 3.78 -36.50
CA PRO A 16 3.24 4.68 -35.35
C PRO A 16 1.86 4.84 -34.72
N GLY A 17 1.73 4.21 -33.51
CA GLY A 17 0.90 4.69 -32.45
C GLY A 17 -0.60 4.65 -32.64
N GLU A 18 -1.23 3.50 -32.41
CA GLU A 18 -2.45 3.62 -31.60
C GLU A 18 -2.02 4.16 -30.23
N PRO A 19 -2.66 5.24 -29.71
CA PRO A 19 -2.41 5.67 -28.36
C PRO A 19 -2.77 4.48 -27.47
N ARG A 20 -1.75 3.79 -26.90
CA ARG A 20 -2.03 2.84 -25.82
C ARG A 20 -2.85 3.64 -24.83
N LEU A 21 -4.06 3.17 -24.55
CA LEU A 21 -4.87 3.66 -23.44
C LEU A 21 -4.02 3.38 -22.19
N TYR A 22 -3.09 4.28 -21.87
CA TYR A 22 -2.46 4.29 -20.55
C TYR A 22 -3.62 4.31 -19.57
N ALA A 23 -3.72 3.27 -18.77
CA ALA A 23 -4.81 3.11 -17.82
C ALA A 23 -4.99 4.45 -17.13
N LEU A 24 -6.17 5.02 -17.32
CA LEU A 24 -6.54 6.41 -17.03
C LEU A 24 -5.59 7.04 -16.00
N PRO A 25 -4.73 7.99 -16.37
CA PRO A 25 -3.72 8.56 -15.46
C PRO A 25 -4.31 8.97 -14.12
N MET A 26 -5.61 9.25 -14.11
CA MET A 26 -6.43 9.58 -12.97
C MET A 26 -6.43 8.51 -11.85
N PHE A 27 -6.34 7.19 -12.15
CA PHE A 27 -6.34 6.17 -11.09
C PHE A 27 -5.06 6.18 -10.25
N VAL A 28 -3.92 6.37 -10.88
CA VAL A 28 -2.63 6.45 -10.21
C VAL A 28 -2.54 7.72 -9.35
N GLU A 29 -2.98 8.86 -9.90
CA GLU A 29 -3.04 10.13 -9.17
C GLU A 29 -3.98 10.04 -7.97
N PHE A 30 -5.13 9.39 -8.16
CA PHE A 30 -6.06 9.12 -7.06
C PHE A 30 -5.43 8.26 -5.97
N GLY A 31 -4.66 7.23 -6.35
CA GLY A 31 -3.92 6.38 -5.40
C GLY A 31 -2.89 7.17 -4.57
N HIS A 32 -2.14 8.05 -5.21
CA HIS A 32 -1.17 8.93 -4.53
C HIS A 32 -1.86 9.95 -3.63
N PHE A 33 -2.96 10.55 -4.11
CA PHE A 33 -3.79 11.46 -3.29
C PHE A 33 -4.36 10.74 -2.06
N ALA A 34 -4.91 9.52 -2.24
CA ALA A 34 -5.43 8.72 -1.13
C ALA A 34 -4.37 8.40 -0.08
N LEU A 35 -3.12 8.09 -0.52
CA LEU A 35 -2.00 7.86 0.39
C LEU A 35 -1.63 9.12 1.19
N SER A 36 -1.60 10.28 0.54
CA SER A 36 -1.35 11.57 1.19
C SER A 36 -2.45 11.92 2.19
N LEU A 37 -3.71 11.67 1.82
CA LEU A 37 -4.86 11.87 2.70
C LEU A 37 -4.81 10.91 3.91
N ALA A 38 -4.37 9.66 3.71
CA ALA A 38 -4.18 8.71 4.79
C ALA A 38 -3.17 9.19 5.84
N LEU A 39 -2.07 9.84 5.41
CA LEU A 39 -1.11 10.46 6.34
C LEU A 39 -1.76 11.57 7.17
N MET A 40 -2.54 12.44 6.55
CA MET A 40 -3.22 13.53 7.25
C MET A 40 -4.24 13.00 8.27
N ILE A 41 -5.03 11.98 7.88
CA ILE A 41 -5.98 11.31 8.77
C ILE A 41 -5.25 10.63 9.93
N ALA A 42 -4.14 9.93 9.65
CA ALA A 42 -3.33 9.28 10.67
C ALA A 42 -2.77 10.30 11.68
N ALA A 43 -2.31 11.47 11.24
CA ALA A 43 -1.83 12.52 12.11
C ALA A 43 -2.94 13.06 13.04
N VAL A 44 -4.14 13.26 12.52
CA VAL A 44 -5.32 13.65 13.31
C VAL A 44 -5.68 12.54 14.31
N GLN A 45 -5.71 11.29 13.86
CA GLN A 45 -6.01 10.12 14.71
C GLN A 45 -4.96 9.91 15.81
N ALA A 46 -3.69 10.19 15.56
CA ALA A 46 -2.63 10.09 16.55
C ALA A 46 -2.78 11.08 17.69
N VAL A 47 -3.23 12.32 17.39
CA VAL A 47 -3.20 13.44 18.33
C VAL A 47 -4.56 13.68 18.98
N VAL A 48 -5.62 13.83 18.20
CA VAL A 48 -6.93 14.30 18.70
C VAL A 48 -7.54 13.33 19.72
N PRO A 49 -7.65 12.02 19.46
CA PRO A 49 -8.23 11.10 20.44
C PRO A 49 -7.35 10.91 21.68
N LEU A 50 -6.02 11.03 21.54
CA LEU A 50 -5.10 10.93 22.66
C LEU A 50 -5.31 12.08 23.64
N ILE A 51 -5.42 13.32 23.14
CA ILE A 51 -5.74 14.51 23.96
C ILE A 51 -7.14 14.35 24.55
N GLY A 52 -8.10 13.88 23.78
CA GLY A 52 -9.46 13.60 24.23
C GLY A 52 -9.49 12.61 25.42
N ALA A 53 -8.71 11.52 25.32
CA ALA A 53 -8.60 10.53 26.39
C ALA A 53 -7.92 11.10 27.67
N HIS A 54 -6.92 11.99 27.49
CA HIS A 54 -6.27 12.66 28.62
C HIS A 54 -7.19 13.68 29.33
N LYS A 55 -7.93 14.47 28.55
CA LYS A 55 -8.83 15.52 29.07
C LYS A 55 -10.23 15.01 29.42
N GLY A 56 -10.57 13.76 29.07
CA GLY A 56 -11.92 13.24 29.26
C GLY A 56 -12.96 13.79 28.27
N TRP A 57 -12.55 14.31 27.12
CA TRP A 57 -13.42 14.87 26.10
C TRP A 57 -13.95 13.79 25.16
N ARG A 58 -15.19 13.36 25.39
CA ARG A 58 -15.81 12.26 24.64
C ARG A 58 -15.87 12.51 23.13
N GLY A 59 -16.21 13.73 22.71
CA GLY A 59 -16.27 14.07 21.28
C GLY A 59 -14.92 13.90 20.57
N TRP A 60 -13.81 14.18 21.24
CA TRP A 60 -12.47 13.99 20.68
C TRP A 60 -12.07 12.51 20.66
N MET A 61 -12.43 11.75 21.69
CA MET A 61 -12.21 10.30 21.69
C MET A 61 -13.01 9.60 20.59
N ALA A 62 -14.23 10.07 20.30
CA ALA A 62 -15.08 9.52 19.25
C ALA A 62 -14.49 9.63 17.83
N VAL A 63 -13.51 10.51 17.62
CA VAL A 63 -12.80 10.65 16.32
C VAL A 63 -11.95 9.40 16.01
N ALA A 64 -11.52 8.64 17.01
CA ALA A 64 -10.56 7.54 16.82
C ALA A 64 -11.07 6.46 15.85
N ALA A 65 -12.29 5.97 16.02
CA ALA A 65 -12.82 4.87 15.23
C ALA A 65 -13.12 5.26 13.76
N PRO A 66 -13.81 6.36 13.46
CA PRO A 66 -14.00 6.79 12.07
C PRO A 66 -12.69 7.17 11.38
N ALA A 67 -11.72 7.77 12.10
CA ALA A 67 -10.43 8.08 11.53
C ALA A 67 -9.63 6.81 11.17
N ALA A 68 -9.62 5.78 12.03
CA ALA A 68 -8.99 4.49 11.74
C ALA A 68 -9.62 3.81 10.51
N THR A 69 -10.94 3.86 10.39
CA THR A 69 -11.66 3.32 9.24
C THR A 69 -11.33 4.10 7.95
N ALA A 70 -11.35 5.42 8.01
CA ALA A 70 -11.04 6.27 6.87
C ALA A 70 -9.58 6.10 6.41
N GLN A 71 -8.63 6.01 7.35
CA GLN A 71 -7.22 5.73 7.07
C GLN A 71 -7.07 4.39 6.33
N PHE A 72 -7.70 3.32 6.83
CA PHE A 72 -7.66 2.01 6.18
C PHE A 72 -8.23 2.06 4.77
N ILE A 73 -9.38 2.70 4.56
CA ILE A 73 -10.00 2.85 3.24
C ILE A 73 -9.05 3.60 2.28
N CYS A 74 -8.47 4.71 2.71
CA CYS A 74 -7.54 5.48 1.88
C CYS A 74 -6.31 4.66 1.47
N ILE A 75 -5.71 3.90 2.40
CA ILE A 75 -4.56 3.05 2.10
C ILE A 75 -4.96 1.87 1.21
N ALA A 76 -6.14 1.28 1.42
CA ALA A 76 -6.65 0.21 0.56
C ALA A 76 -6.90 0.69 -0.88
N LEU A 77 -7.44 1.89 -1.06
CA LEU A 77 -7.61 2.52 -2.37
C LEU A 77 -6.25 2.80 -3.03
N SER A 78 -5.28 3.30 -2.27
CA SER A 78 -3.91 3.51 -2.75
C SER A 78 -3.25 2.20 -3.21
N PHE A 79 -3.37 1.14 -2.41
CA PHE A 79 -2.84 -0.18 -2.76
C PHE A 79 -3.55 -0.78 -3.98
N ALA A 80 -4.87 -0.63 -4.08
CA ALA A 80 -5.64 -1.06 -5.25
C ALA A 80 -5.22 -0.31 -6.52
N ALA A 81 -4.98 0.99 -6.44
CA ALA A 81 -4.49 1.80 -7.56
C ALA A 81 -3.10 1.35 -8.03
N LEU A 82 -2.18 1.06 -7.10
CA LEU A 82 -0.86 0.52 -7.44
C LEU A 82 -0.97 -0.88 -8.06
N THR A 83 -1.82 -1.75 -7.50
CA THR A 83 -2.07 -3.10 -8.06
C THR A 83 -2.63 -3.00 -9.48
N TRP A 84 -3.55 -2.08 -9.72
CA TRP A 84 -4.09 -1.81 -11.05
C TRP A 84 -2.99 -1.40 -12.03
N ALA A 85 -2.07 -0.51 -11.64
CA ALA A 85 -0.96 -0.09 -12.48
C ALA A 85 -0.06 -1.28 -12.88
N PHE A 86 0.22 -2.22 -11.96
CA PHE A 86 0.97 -3.44 -12.28
C PHE A 86 0.21 -4.37 -13.23
N VAL A 87 -1.08 -4.59 -13.00
CA VAL A 87 -1.93 -5.48 -13.81
C VAL A 87 -2.04 -4.94 -15.24
N THR A 88 -2.21 -3.63 -15.39
CA THR A 88 -2.34 -2.96 -16.69
C THR A 88 -0.99 -2.63 -17.35
N SER A 89 0.13 -2.93 -16.67
CA SER A 89 1.50 -2.62 -17.14
C SER A 89 1.66 -1.12 -17.46
N ASP A 90 1.27 -0.26 -16.51
CA ASP A 90 1.42 1.18 -16.63
C ASP A 90 2.89 1.60 -16.40
N PHE A 91 3.67 1.57 -17.48
CA PHE A 91 5.09 1.93 -17.45
C PHE A 91 5.36 3.42 -17.28
N SER A 92 4.35 4.24 -17.05
CA SER A 92 4.56 5.62 -16.60
C SER A 92 5.07 5.70 -15.16
N LEU A 93 4.88 4.63 -14.36
CA LEU A 93 5.41 4.50 -13.01
C LEU A 93 6.76 3.81 -12.99
N ARG A 94 7.74 4.42 -12.30
CA ARG A 94 9.08 3.87 -12.13
C ARG A 94 9.05 2.45 -11.55
N ILE A 95 8.28 2.23 -10.50
CA ILE A 95 8.17 0.94 -9.81
C ILE A 95 7.66 -0.18 -10.74
N VAL A 96 6.73 0.13 -11.65
CA VAL A 96 6.20 -0.84 -12.62
C VAL A 96 7.26 -1.18 -13.66
N VAL A 97 8.00 -0.19 -14.15
CA VAL A 97 9.12 -0.39 -15.08
C VAL A 97 10.19 -1.30 -14.49
N GLU A 98 10.59 -1.04 -13.25
CA GLU A 98 11.67 -1.78 -12.59
C GLU A 98 11.27 -3.20 -12.17
N ASN A 99 9.97 -3.50 -12.02
CA ASN A 99 9.50 -4.74 -11.39
C ASN A 99 8.41 -5.48 -12.20
N SER A 100 8.14 -5.11 -13.44
CA SER A 100 7.13 -5.76 -14.27
C SER A 100 7.54 -5.79 -15.75
N HIS A 101 6.82 -6.61 -16.53
CA HIS A 101 6.99 -6.75 -17.99
C HIS A 101 5.65 -7.11 -18.62
N THR A 102 5.44 -6.73 -19.90
CA THR A 102 4.18 -6.98 -20.60
C THR A 102 3.82 -8.48 -20.64
N LEU A 103 4.80 -9.36 -20.89
CA LEU A 103 4.62 -10.81 -21.01
C LEU A 103 4.58 -11.56 -19.68
N LYS A 104 4.74 -10.86 -18.54
CA LYS A 104 4.75 -11.50 -17.22
C LYS A 104 3.40 -12.16 -16.91
N PRO A 105 3.39 -13.39 -16.36
CA PRO A 105 2.18 -14.04 -15.88
C PRO A 105 1.45 -13.19 -14.83
N MET A 106 0.11 -13.19 -14.87
CA MET A 106 -0.74 -12.34 -14.01
C MET A 106 -0.43 -12.51 -12.51
N LEU A 107 -0.17 -13.75 -12.06
CA LEU A 107 0.23 -14.01 -10.68
C LEU A 107 1.43 -13.14 -10.25
N TYR A 108 2.46 -13.08 -11.11
CA TYR A 108 3.67 -12.32 -10.82
C TYR A 108 3.54 -10.82 -11.10
N LYS A 109 2.57 -10.39 -11.92
CA LYS A 109 2.19 -8.98 -11.99
C LYS A 109 1.60 -8.51 -10.67
N VAL A 110 0.69 -9.29 -10.09
CA VAL A 110 0.08 -8.97 -8.80
C VAL A 110 1.11 -9.06 -7.67
N SER A 111 1.90 -10.13 -7.58
CA SER A 111 2.90 -10.26 -6.53
C SER A 111 4.08 -9.29 -6.70
N GLY A 112 4.32 -8.80 -7.91
CA GLY A 112 5.27 -7.73 -8.20
C GLY A 112 4.99 -6.44 -7.43
N VAL A 113 3.73 -6.21 -7.05
CA VAL A 113 3.35 -5.05 -6.22
C VAL A 113 4.13 -5.04 -4.90
N TRP A 114 4.27 -6.18 -4.24
CA TRP A 114 5.03 -6.33 -2.99
C TRP A 114 6.39 -7.01 -3.14
N GLY A 115 6.77 -7.34 -4.37
CA GLY A 115 8.08 -7.91 -4.70
C GLY A 115 9.23 -6.89 -4.71
N ASN A 116 8.98 -5.67 -4.28
CA ASN A 116 9.94 -4.55 -4.24
C ASN A 116 9.77 -3.78 -2.92
N HIS A 117 10.70 -2.85 -2.67
CA HIS A 117 10.73 -2.11 -1.41
C HIS A 117 9.50 -1.21 -1.21
N GLU A 118 9.17 -0.37 -2.18
CA GLU A 118 8.11 0.65 -2.09
C GLU A 118 6.73 0.02 -1.93
N GLY A 119 6.44 -0.98 -2.75
CA GLY A 119 5.14 -1.66 -2.71
C GLY A 119 4.99 -2.58 -1.50
N SER A 120 6.08 -3.20 -1.03
CA SER A 120 6.05 -4.00 0.21
C SER A 120 5.78 -3.12 1.44
N MET A 121 6.35 -1.92 1.48
CA MET A 121 6.05 -0.92 2.53
C MET A 121 4.58 -0.49 2.51
N LEU A 122 4.00 -0.30 1.32
CA LEU A 122 2.58 0.03 1.18
C LEU A 122 1.69 -1.14 1.66
N LEU A 123 2.04 -2.39 1.35
CA LEU A 123 1.34 -3.57 1.88
C LEU A 123 1.44 -3.63 3.41
N TRP A 124 2.61 -3.29 3.97
CA TRP A 124 2.85 -3.27 5.40
C TRP A 124 1.92 -2.29 6.13
N VAL A 125 1.80 -1.05 5.64
CA VAL A 125 0.88 -0.06 6.24
C VAL A 125 -0.59 -0.38 5.99
N LEU A 126 -0.92 -1.07 4.89
CA LEU A 126 -2.27 -1.57 4.65
C LEU A 126 -2.67 -2.57 5.75
N ILE A 127 -1.81 -3.52 6.07
CA ILE A 127 -2.04 -4.50 7.14
C ILE A 127 -2.10 -3.81 8.50
N LEU A 128 -1.19 -2.86 8.77
CA LEU A 128 -1.17 -2.07 9.99
C LEU A 128 -2.51 -1.33 10.21
N SER A 129 -2.97 -0.62 9.19
CA SER A 129 -4.23 0.12 9.25
C SER A 129 -5.45 -0.80 9.32
N GLY A 130 -5.37 -1.98 8.68
CA GLY A 130 -6.38 -3.04 8.77
C GLY A 130 -6.57 -3.54 10.20
N PHE A 131 -5.49 -3.77 10.95
CA PHE A 131 -5.57 -4.10 12.38
C PHE A 131 -6.19 -2.95 13.19
N GLY A 132 -5.82 -1.70 12.90
CA GLY A 132 -6.42 -0.52 13.53
C GLY A 132 -7.94 -0.43 13.26
N ALA A 133 -8.36 -0.61 12.01
CA ALA A 133 -9.78 -0.64 11.63
C ALA A 133 -10.53 -1.80 12.32
N THR A 134 -9.93 -3.00 12.40
CA THR A 134 -10.49 -4.15 13.10
C THR A 134 -10.72 -3.84 14.59
N ALA A 135 -9.75 -3.21 15.26
CA ALA A 135 -9.92 -2.77 16.64
C ALA A 135 -10.99 -1.68 16.79
N ALA A 136 -11.14 -0.79 15.78
CA ALA A 136 -12.21 0.19 15.76
C ALA A 136 -13.60 -0.45 15.64
N TRP A 137 -13.77 -1.47 14.78
CA TRP A 137 -15.06 -2.11 14.51
C TRP A 137 -15.48 -3.10 15.61
N PHE A 138 -14.55 -3.93 16.05
CA PHE A 138 -14.84 -5.01 17.00
C PHE A 138 -14.51 -4.67 18.46
N GLY A 139 -13.83 -3.55 18.73
CA GLY A 139 -13.47 -3.09 20.07
C GLY A 139 -14.61 -2.39 20.81
N GLY A 140 -15.89 -2.79 20.60
CA GLY A 140 -17.05 -2.17 21.26
C GLY A 140 -17.10 -2.40 22.79
N ALA A 141 -16.53 -3.50 23.27
CA ALA A 141 -16.45 -3.83 24.69
C ALA A 141 -15.32 -3.11 25.46
N LEU A 142 -14.41 -2.43 24.73
CA LEU A 142 -13.29 -1.72 25.34
C LEU A 142 -13.76 -0.39 25.97
N PRO A 143 -13.19 0.00 27.12
CA PRO A 143 -13.40 1.35 27.65
C PRO A 143 -13.03 2.42 26.62
N GLU A 144 -13.87 3.45 26.46
CA GLU A 144 -13.68 4.49 25.45
C GLU A 144 -12.28 5.12 25.48
N ARG A 145 -11.74 5.40 26.68
CA ARG A 145 -10.40 5.96 26.86
C ARG A 145 -9.31 5.01 26.36
N LEU A 146 -9.40 3.74 26.73
CA LEU A 146 -8.42 2.73 26.31
C LEU A 146 -8.44 2.58 24.79
N LYS A 147 -9.63 2.42 24.20
CA LYS A 147 -9.80 2.31 22.75
C LYS A 147 -9.21 3.52 22.02
N ALA A 148 -9.50 4.74 22.48
CA ALA A 148 -8.97 5.95 21.88
C ALA A 148 -7.43 6.00 21.92
N ARG A 149 -6.80 5.59 23.04
CA ARG A 149 -5.35 5.53 23.18
C ARG A 149 -4.71 4.45 22.32
N VAL A 150 -5.29 3.24 22.27
CA VAL A 150 -4.82 2.15 21.41
C VAL A 150 -4.79 2.61 19.95
N LEU A 151 -5.89 3.19 19.46
CA LEU A 151 -5.98 3.66 18.07
C LEU A 151 -5.06 4.85 17.80
N SER A 152 -4.79 5.70 18.80
CA SER A 152 -3.83 6.80 18.66
C SER A 152 -2.40 6.27 18.57
N VAL A 153 -2.00 5.30 19.40
CA VAL A 153 -0.65 4.70 19.34
C VAL A 153 -0.46 3.99 18.00
N GLN A 154 -1.46 3.24 17.55
CA GLN A 154 -1.43 2.59 16.24
C GLN A 154 -1.27 3.61 15.10
N ALA A 155 -1.96 4.75 15.20
CA ALA A 155 -1.84 5.83 14.24
C ALA A 155 -0.46 6.51 14.25
N MET A 156 0.19 6.64 15.41
CA MET A 156 1.57 7.16 15.48
C MET A 156 2.55 6.31 14.70
N ILE A 157 2.43 4.99 14.80
CA ILE A 157 3.21 4.06 13.98
C ILE A 157 2.89 4.28 12.50
N GLY A 158 1.60 4.38 12.16
CA GLY A 158 1.14 4.66 10.80
C GLY A 158 1.70 5.96 10.22
N VAL A 159 1.71 7.06 11.01
CA VAL A 159 2.29 8.35 10.60
C VAL A 159 3.76 8.21 10.22
N ALA A 160 4.56 7.51 11.04
CA ALA A 160 5.99 7.32 10.77
C ALA A 160 6.22 6.58 9.45
N PHE A 161 5.49 5.48 9.22
CA PHE A 161 5.62 4.69 7.98
C PHE A 161 5.04 5.40 6.76
N LEU A 162 3.88 6.05 6.87
CA LEU A 162 3.29 6.81 5.77
C LEU A 162 4.16 8.00 5.35
N ALA A 163 4.75 8.70 6.32
CA ALA A 163 5.71 9.76 6.04
C ALA A 163 6.96 9.21 5.34
N PHE A 164 7.50 8.08 5.82
CA PHE A 164 8.63 7.42 5.17
C PHE A 164 8.30 7.02 3.73
N ILE A 165 7.14 6.41 3.48
CA ILE A 165 6.72 6.03 2.14
C ILE A 165 6.62 7.27 1.24
N LEU A 166 5.90 8.31 1.66
CA LEU A 166 5.65 9.48 0.82
C LEU A 166 6.92 10.29 0.50
N PHE A 167 7.84 10.42 1.47
CA PHE A 167 9.01 11.29 1.31
C PHE A 167 10.28 10.56 0.87
N THR A 168 10.37 9.23 1.10
CA THR A 168 11.60 8.47 0.83
C THR A 168 11.38 7.34 -0.17
N SER A 169 10.25 6.65 -0.13
CA SER A 169 9.98 5.41 -0.89
C SER A 169 8.63 5.45 -1.59
N ASN A 170 8.36 6.54 -2.34
CA ASN A 170 7.06 6.77 -2.96
C ASN A 170 6.83 5.83 -4.15
N PRO A 171 5.83 4.91 -4.09
CA PRO A 171 5.53 3.98 -5.18
C PRO A 171 4.88 4.66 -6.40
N PHE A 172 4.43 5.91 -6.29
CA PHE A 172 3.75 6.65 -7.35
C PHE A 172 4.66 7.62 -8.11
N VAL A 173 5.99 7.45 -8.03
CA VAL A 173 6.94 8.27 -8.80
C VAL A 173 6.78 7.97 -10.29
N ARG A 174 6.52 9.02 -11.08
CA ARG A 174 6.40 8.93 -12.53
C ARG A 174 7.73 9.17 -13.22
N LEU A 175 7.89 8.51 -14.37
CA LEU A 175 8.99 8.77 -15.30
C LEU A 175 8.57 9.86 -16.30
N ALA A 176 9.50 10.76 -16.60
CA ALA A 176 9.29 11.80 -17.64
C ALA A 176 9.18 11.18 -19.03
N GLU A 177 9.97 10.14 -19.29
CA GLU A 177 9.98 9.39 -20.55
C GLU A 177 9.74 7.91 -20.24
N PRO A 178 8.48 7.44 -20.32
CA PRO A 178 8.15 6.03 -20.07
C PRO A 178 8.78 5.14 -21.15
N PRO A 179 9.46 4.04 -20.78
CA PRO A 179 9.99 3.09 -21.76
C PRO A 179 8.86 2.28 -22.42
N PHE A 180 9.19 1.59 -23.51
CA PHE A 180 8.22 0.75 -24.23
C PHE A 180 7.77 -0.46 -23.42
N ASP A 181 8.66 -1.04 -22.60
CA ASP A 181 8.38 -2.18 -21.73
C ASP A 181 9.22 -2.10 -20.44
N GLY A 182 8.92 -2.93 -19.44
CA GLY A 182 9.61 -2.97 -18.16
C GLY A 182 10.80 -3.94 -18.15
N GLN A 183 11.61 -3.82 -17.07
CA GLN A 183 12.83 -4.60 -16.86
C GLN A 183 12.59 -6.01 -16.32
N ASP A 184 11.34 -6.29 -15.95
CA ASP A 184 10.87 -7.50 -15.28
C ASP A 184 11.25 -7.59 -13.77
N LEU A 185 10.56 -8.47 -13.07
CA LEU A 185 10.83 -8.82 -11.67
C LEU A 185 12.03 -9.77 -11.60
N ASN A 186 12.82 -9.64 -10.55
CA ASN A 186 13.91 -10.59 -10.28
C ASN A 186 13.40 -12.05 -10.44
N PRO A 187 14.03 -12.88 -11.28
CA PRO A 187 13.60 -14.26 -11.52
C PRO A 187 13.43 -15.10 -10.25
N LEU A 188 14.22 -14.83 -9.21
CA LEU A 188 14.11 -15.52 -7.91
C LEU A 188 12.77 -15.22 -7.20
N LEU A 189 12.13 -14.10 -7.50
CA LEU A 189 10.82 -13.72 -6.94
C LEU A 189 9.65 -14.26 -7.77
N GLN A 190 9.91 -14.88 -8.91
CA GLN A 190 8.91 -15.53 -9.76
C GLN A 190 8.70 -16.99 -9.33
N ASP A 191 8.47 -17.18 -8.05
CA ASP A 191 8.13 -18.46 -7.41
C ASP A 191 6.83 -18.31 -6.62
N PRO A 192 5.85 -19.25 -6.72
CA PRO A 192 4.59 -19.15 -6.00
C PRO A 192 4.77 -19.05 -4.48
N GLY A 193 5.73 -19.74 -3.89
CA GLY A 193 6.03 -19.65 -2.46
C GLY A 193 6.43 -18.23 -2.07
N LEU A 194 7.33 -17.62 -2.85
CA LEU A 194 7.76 -16.24 -2.62
C LEU A 194 6.69 -15.21 -2.97
N ALA A 195 5.75 -15.53 -3.86
CA ALA A 195 4.61 -14.66 -4.14
C ALA A 195 3.67 -14.53 -2.92
N PHE A 196 3.40 -15.63 -2.21
CA PHE A 196 2.46 -15.66 -1.10
C PHE A 196 3.11 -15.42 0.27
N HIS A 197 4.39 -15.77 0.46
CA HIS A 197 5.07 -15.68 1.75
C HIS A 197 5.05 -14.27 2.39
N PRO A 198 5.37 -13.17 1.68
CA PRO A 198 5.44 -11.84 2.30
C PRO A 198 4.11 -11.35 2.89
N PRO A 199 2.94 -11.48 2.24
CA PRO A 199 1.68 -11.09 2.85
C PRO A 199 1.36 -11.83 4.16
N PHE A 200 1.60 -13.14 4.24
CA PHE A 200 1.38 -13.91 5.46
C PHE A 200 2.39 -13.56 6.56
N LEU A 201 3.66 -13.35 6.19
CA LEU A 201 4.69 -12.91 7.10
C LEU A 201 4.33 -11.54 7.72
N TYR A 202 3.89 -10.59 6.88
CA TYR A 202 3.48 -9.25 7.34
C TYR A 202 2.25 -9.33 8.23
N LEU A 203 1.27 -10.14 7.88
CA LEU A 203 0.08 -10.34 8.73
C LEU A 203 0.48 -10.81 10.13
N GLY A 204 1.45 -11.72 10.24
CA GLY A 204 1.95 -12.22 11.51
C GLY A 204 2.65 -11.14 12.34
N TYR A 205 3.77 -10.60 11.85
CA TYR A 205 4.57 -9.72 12.71
C TYR A 205 4.03 -8.29 12.80
N VAL A 206 3.36 -7.75 11.78
CA VAL A 206 2.69 -6.44 11.89
C VAL A 206 1.54 -6.50 12.90
N GLY A 207 0.90 -7.68 13.05
CA GLY A 207 -0.11 -7.90 14.09
C GLY A 207 0.40 -7.65 15.50
N LEU A 208 1.70 -7.82 15.76
CA LEU A 208 2.31 -7.49 17.07
C LEU A 208 2.24 -5.98 17.39
N SER A 209 2.07 -5.10 16.40
CA SER A 209 1.84 -3.67 16.62
C SER A 209 0.59 -3.42 17.46
N MET A 210 -0.43 -4.26 17.32
CA MET A 210 -1.64 -4.15 18.17
C MET A 210 -1.35 -4.50 19.62
N ALA A 211 -0.62 -5.60 19.88
CA ALA A 211 -0.20 -5.95 21.24
C ALA A 211 0.62 -4.82 21.87
N PHE A 212 1.55 -4.24 21.11
CA PHE A 212 2.32 -3.07 21.53
C PHE A 212 1.42 -1.87 21.84
N SER A 213 0.47 -1.55 20.94
CA SER A 213 -0.45 -0.41 21.11
C SER A 213 -1.35 -0.58 22.35
N PHE A 214 -1.83 -1.82 22.62
CA PHE A 214 -2.57 -2.13 23.82
C PHE A 214 -1.71 -2.00 25.09
N ALA A 215 -0.47 -2.50 25.07
CA ALA A 215 0.45 -2.41 26.19
C ALA A 215 0.75 -0.94 26.53
N VAL A 216 1.09 -0.11 25.54
CA VAL A 216 1.35 1.33 25.74
C VAL A 216 0.12 2.04 26.28
N ALA A 217 -1.06 1.76 25.71
CA ALA A 217 -2.32 2.38 26.15
C ALA A 217 -2.65 1.97 27.62
N ALA A 218 -2.45 0.71 28.01
CA ALA A 218 -2.65 0.22 29.36
C ALA A 218 -1.69 0.88 30.36
N LEU A 219 -0.42 1.03 30.00
CA LEU A 219 0.57 1.73 30.82
C LEU A 219 0.21 3.21 31.02
N ILE A 220 -0.29 3.90 29.98
CA ILE A 220 -0.77 5.29 30.09
C ILE A 220 -2.02 5.38 30.99
N GLU A 221 -2.89 4.35 31.00
CA GLU A 221 -4.06 4.29 31.90
C GLU A 221 -3.68 4.00 33.37
N GLY A 222 -2.47 3.45 33.62
CA GLY A 222 -2.09 2.96 34.94
C GLY A 222 -2.86 1.68 35.33
N ARG A 223 -3.31 0.91 34.37
CA ARG A 223 -4.00 -0.37 34.52
C ARG A 223 -3.14 -1.48 33.92
N VAL A 224 -2.48 -2.22 34.76
CA VAL A 224 -1.69 -3.40 34.38
C VAL A 224 -2.42 -4.65 34.87
#